data_a61638dfbba4bce681a86258dcd38e16
#
_entry.id   a61638dfbba4bce681a86258dcd38e16
#
_cell.length_a   1.000
_cell.length_b   1.000
_cell.length_c   1.000
_cell.angle_alpha   90.00
_cell.angle_beta   90.00
_cell.angle_gamma   90.00
#
_symmetry.space_group_name_H-M   'P 1'
#
loop_
_entity.id
_entity.type
_entity.pdbx_description
1 polymer ?
#
loop_
_entity_poly.entity_id
_entity_poly.type
_entity_poly.pdbx_seq_one_letter_code
_entity_poly.pdbx_strand_id
1 'polypeptide(L)'
;QRQMCIRDSKAAEGYIRDGAVDKIICGHFGAMYSTKKLVLEDRFEAYNLPLGCISHAIRAQAGGLPGALSKVGLDIFVDPRLEGPGINNISKDDSLVKYVELDGEEFLYYKLPLINVAIIKGTAADRKGNISFEDLFTAGDALSICQAVKANGGKVIVQVDRLVARPSRPHNTIIPGCLVDAIVEIPPEPRHASYESLTGSFEIPYSQWQDWAEMLSGRTKTKNVVNTSAEIIGRRAALELKPDDIVNIGVGIPETCLLYT
;
A
#
# COMPACT_ATOMS: atom_id res chain seq x y z
N GLN A 1 -15.03 -17.15 -7.07
CA GLN A 1 -14.29 -15.96 -7.48
C GLN A 1 -13.06 -15.78 -6.57
N ARG A 2 -11.87 -15.69 -7.17
CA ARG A 2 -10.61 -15.48 -6.48
C ARG A 2 -10.34 -13.98 -6.43
N GLN A 3 -10.67 -13.35 -5.30
CA GLN A 3 -10.57 -11.90 -5.10
C GLN A 3 -9.37 -11.59 -4.20
N MET A 4 -8.62 -10.55 -4.55
CA MET A 4 -7.46 -10.12 -3.81
C MET A 4 -7.56 -8.62 -3.51
N CYS A 5 -7.43 -8.27 -2.23
CA CYS A 5 -7.25 -6.90 -1.78
C CYS A 5 -5.78 -6.72 -1.42
N ILE A 6 -5.08 -5.85 -2.14
CA ILE A 6 -3.63 -5.73 -2.04
C ILE A 6 -3.29 -4.33 -1.55
N ARG A 7 -2.47 -4.28 -0.52
CA ARG A 7 -1.86 -3.05 -0.08
C ARG A 7 -0.46 -2.84 -0.69
N ASP A 8 0.31 -3.92 -0.81
CA ASP A 8 1.65 -3.90 -1.38
C ASP A 8 1.78 -4.94 -2.50
N SER A 9 2.45 -4.58 -3.58
CA SER A 9 2.13 -5.07 -4.91
C SER A 9 3.05 -6.17 -5.47
N LYS A 10 4.33 -6.20 -5.10
CA LYS A 10 5.28 -7.14 -5.73
C LYS A 10 5.03 -8.60 -5.40
N ALA A 11 4.68 -8.90 -4.14
CA ALA A 11 4.42 -10.28 -3.72
C ALA A 11 3.22 -10.90 -4.45
N ALA A 12 2.28 -10.07 -4.92
CA ALA A 12 1.09 -10.52 -5.62
C ALA A 12 1.28 -10.72 -7.12
N GLU A 13 2.32 -10.13 -7.73
CA GLU A 13 2.54 -10.20 -9.19
C GLU A 13 2.64 -11.63 -9.73
N GLY A 14 3.23 -12.56 -8.97
CA GLY A 14 3.30 -13.97 -9.36
C GLY A 14 1.92 -14.59 -9.53
N TYR A 15 1.05 -14.44 -8.54
CA TYR A 15 -0.32 -14.97 -8.58
C TYR A 15 -1.18 -14.33 -9.68
N ILE A 16 -0.97 -13.05 -9.95
CA ILE A 16 -1.69 -12.31 -10.98
C ILE A 16 -1.26 -12.79 -12.37
N ARG A 17 0.05 -12.90 -12.61
CA ARG A 17 0.61 -13.34 -13.88
C ARG A 17 0.16 -14.75 -14.25
N ASP A 18 0.07 -15.65 -13.27
CA ASP A 18 -0.31 -17.03 -13.47
C ASP A 18 -1.84 -17.24 -13.63
N GLY A 19 -2.62 -16.14 -13.70
CA GLY A 19 -4.08 -16.19 -13.88
C GLY A 19 -4.83 -16.73 -12.65
N ALA A 20 -4.20 -16.68 -11.47
CA ALA A 20 -4.80 -17.18 -10.24
C ALA A 20 -5.81 -16.21 -9.60
N VAL A 21 -5.98 -15.01 -10.17
CA VAL A 21 -6.79 -13.92 -9.61
C VAL A 21 -7.83 -13.47 -10.61
N ASP A 22 -9.08 -13.38 -10.19
CA ASP A 22 -10.21 -12.89 -11.01
C ASP A 22 -10.51 -11.41 -10.79
N LYS A 23 -10.21 -10.88 -9.59
CA LYS A 23 -10.49 -9.49 -9.18
C LYS A 23 -9.39 -8.95 -8.26
N ILE A 24 -8.96 -7.71 -8.50
CA ILE A 24 -8.00 -6.99 -7.65
C ILE A 24 -8.60 -5.66 -7.21
N ILE A 25 -8.50 -5.40 -5.91
CA ILE A 25 -8.86 -4.12 -5.29
C ILE A 25 -7.60 -3.58 -4.61
N CYS A 26 -7.12 -2.41 -5.03
CA CYS A 26 -5.92 -1.80 -4.44
C CYS A 26 -5.96 -0.27 -4.45
N GLY A 27 -5.02 0.35 -3.72
CA GLY A 27 -4.89 1.80 -3.67
C GLY A 27 -4.30 2.41 -4.93
N HIS A 28 -3.44 1.68 -5.62
CA HIS A 28 -2.88 2.07 -6.91
C HIS A 28 -2.16 0.89 -7.60
N PHE A 29 -2.10 0.94 -8.92
CA PHE A 29 -1.38 -0.05 -9.74
C PHE A 29 0.04 0.42 -10.13
N GLY A 30 0.50 1.56 -9.61
CA GLY A 30 1.74 2.21 -10.00
C GLY A 30 3.01 1.38 -9.75
N ALA A 31 3.07 0.67 -8.63
CA ALA A 31 4.21 -0.17 -8.25
C ALA A 31 4.18 -1.58 -8.86
N MET A 32 3.11 -1.94 -9.57
CA MET A 32 2.90 -3.24 -10.23
C MET A 32 3.19 -3.15 -11.73
N TYR A 33 4.44 -3.07 -12.13
CA TYR A 33 4.80 -2.82 -13.54
C TYR A 33 4.31 -3.91 -14.49
N SER A 34 4.45 -5.17 -14.14
CA SER A 34 3.99 -6.31 -14.95
C SER A 34 2.46 -6.39 -15.00
N THR A 35 1.79 -5.97 -13.94
CA THR A 35 0.33 -6.04 -13.82
C THR A 35 -0.39 -4.98 -14.65
N LYS A 36 0.23 -3.81 -14.88
CA LYS A 36 -0.38 -2.75 -15.71
C LYS A 36 -0.81 -3.25 -17.08
N LYS A 37 0.03 -4.03 -17.74
CA LYS A 37 -0.29 -4.62 -19.04
C LYS A 37 -1.51 -5.53 -18.97
N LEU A 38 -1.58 -6.37 -17.94
CA LEU A 38 -2.69 -7.31 -17.73
C LEU A 38 -4.01 -6.59 -17.41
N VAL A 39 -3.95 -5.43 -16.73
CA VAL A 39 -5.13 -4.56 -16.51
C VAL A 39 -5.65 -4.02 -17.85
N LEU A 40 -4.74 -3.52 -18.70
CA LEU A 40 -5.10 -2.98 -20.01
C LEU A 40 -5.61 -4.07 -20.98
N GLU A 41 -5.20 -5.32 -20.78
CA GLU A 41 -5.66 -6.49 -21.54
C GLU A 41 -6.93 -7.13 -20.96
N ASP A 42 -7.57 -6.51 -19.98
CA ASP A 42 -8.79 -7.00 -19.31
C ASP A 42 -8.66 -8.44 -18.78
N ARG A 43 -7.48 -8.82 -18.25
CA ARG A 43 -7.22 -10.19 -17.79
C ARG A 43 -7.89 -10.52 -16.45
N PHE A 44 -8.25 -9.52 -15.65
CA PHE A 44 -8.97 -9.61 -14.39
C PHE A 44 -9.68 -8.28 -14.12
N GLU A 45 -10.71 -8.28 -13.29
CA GLU A 45 -11.37 -7.05 -12.85
C GLU A 45 -10.42 -6.23 -11.95
N ALA A 46 -10.22 -4.96 -12.26
CA ALA A 46 -9.31 -4.08 -11.54
C ALA A 46 -10.05 -2.86 -10.96
N TYR A 47 -9.90 -2.66 -9.64
CA TYR A 47 -10.56 -1.57 -8.91
C TYR A 47 -9.53 -0.75 -8.15
N ASN A 48 -9.66 0.57 -8.27
CA ASN A 48 -8.82 1.52 -7.54
C ASN A 48 -9.67 2.26 -6.50
N LEU A 49 -9.34 2.06 -5.23
CA LEU A 49 -9.97 2.73 -4.10
C LEU A 49 -8.95 3.55 -3.33
N PRO A 50 -9.32 4.69 -2.72
CA PRO A 50 -8.42 5.41 -1.82
C PRO A 50 -7.88 4.48 -0.74
N LEU A 51 -6.55 4.43 -0.57
CA LEU A 51 -5.90 3.47 0.33
C LEU A 51 -6.41 3.56 1.77
N GLY A 52 -6.65 4.79 2.27
CA GLY A 52 -7.24 5.01 3.58
C GLY A 52 -8.65 4.43 3.71
N CYS A 53 -9.46 4.50 2.66
CA CYS A 53 -10.81 3.90 2.66
C CYS A 53 -10.75 2.37 2.66
N ILE A 54 -9.77 1.76 1.99
CA ILE A 54 -9.50 0.31 2.08
C ILE A 54 -9.16 -0.05 3.54
N SER A 55 -8.25 0.68 4.18
CA SER A 55 -7.86 0.46 5.58
C SER A 55 -9.06 0.58 6.53
N HIS A 56 -9.91 1.60 6.35
CA HIS A 56 -11.12 1.76 7.16
C HIS A 56 -12.13 0.64 6.94
N ALA A 57 -12.33 0.20 5.70
CA ALA A 57 -13.23 -0.90 5.39
C ALA A 57 -12.74 -2.25 5.96
N ILE A 58 -11.42 -2.49 5.98
CA ILE A 58 -10.81 -3.65 6.66
C ILE A 58 -11.07 -3.60 8.17
N ARG A 59 -10.86 -2.45 8.81
CA ARG A 59 -11.15 -2.26 10.26
C ARG A 59 -12.64 -2.43 10.56
N ALA A 60 -13.51 -1.97 9.66
CA ALA A 60 -14.94 -2.18 9.78
C ALA A 60 -15.29 -3.69 9.80
N GLN A 61 -14.71 -4.47 8.88
CA GLN A 61 -14.87 -5.94 8.89
C GLN A 61 -14.34 -6.58 10.18
N ALA A 62 -13.19 -6.12 10.68
CA ALA A 62 -12.63 -6.59 11.95
C ALA A 62 -13.58 -6.35 13.12
N GLY A 63 -14.35 -5.26 13.09
CA GLY A 63 -15.37 -4.91 14.08
C GLY A 63 -16.77 -5.49 13.80
N GLY A 64 -16.92 -6.34 12.77
CA GLY A 64 -18.22 -6.90 12.36
C GLY A 64 -19.14 -5.90 11.65
N LEU A 65 -18.60 -4.79 11.19
CA LEU A 65 -19.35 -3.77 10.44
C LEU A 65 -19.35 -4.09 8.94
N PRO A 66 -20.41 -3.72 8.22
CA PRO A 66 -20.58 -4.08 6.79
C PRO A 66 -19.67 -3.28 5.85
N GLY A 67 -19.05 -2.19 6.29
CA GLY A 67 -18.19 -1.31 5.50
C GLY A 67 -17.89 0.00 6.22
N ALA A 68 -17.25 0.93 5.54
CA ALA A 68 -16.84 2.23 6.08
C ALA A 68 -17.47 3.39 5.31
N LEU A 69 -17.87 4.44 6.03
CA LEU A 69 -18.31 5.73 5.46
C LEU A 69 -17.14 6.71 5.44
N SER A 70 -17.01 7.47 4.36
CA SER A 70 -16.00 8.51 4.23
C SER A 70 -16.46 9.57 3.23
N LYS A 71 -16.05 10.82 3.44
CA LYS A 71 -16.18 11.89 2.43
C LYS A 71 -15.04 11.85 1.39
N VAL A 72 -13.98 11.08 1.66
CA VAL A 72 -12.88 10.88 0.70
C VAL A 72 -13.41 10.16 -0.52
N GLY A 73 -13.19 10.74 -1.68
CA GLY A 73 -13.63 10.17 -2.96
C GLY A 73 -14.85 10.85 -3.57
N LEU A 74 -15.57 11.71 -2.82
CA LEU A 74 -16.63 12.52 -3.40
C LEU A 74 -16.08 13.39 -4.53
N ASP A 75 -16.84 13.49 -5.62
CA ASP A 75 -16.56 14.31 -6.80
C ASP A 75 -15.25 13.98 -7.54
N ILE A 76 -14.68 12.77 -7.30
CA ILE A 76 -13.56 12.24 -8.09
C ILE A 76 -13.94 10.90 -8.72
N PHE A 77 -13.04 10.33 -9.53
CA PHE A 77 -13.31 9.13 -10.35
C PHE A 77 -13.95 7.96 -9.58
N VAL A 78 -13.62 7.76 -8.29
CA VAL A 78 -14.16 6.66 -7.48
C VAL A 78 -15.64 6.84 -7.10
N ASP A 79 -16.16 8.07 -7.23
CA ASP A 79 -17.57 8.37 -6.96
C ASP A 79 -18.47 7.65 -7.98
N PRO A 80 -19.41 6.80 -7.54
CA PRO A 80 -20.28 6.05 -8.45
C PRO A 80 -21.23 6.94 -9.27
N ARG A 81 -21.38 8.21 -8.89
CA ARG A 81 -22.13 9.21 -9.70
C ARG A 81 -21.35 9.67 -10.93
N LEU A 82 -20.03 9.40 -10.99
CA LEU A 82 -19.15 9.72 -12.10
C LEU A 82 -18.71 8.43 -12.80
N GLU A 83 -17.47 7.99 -12.59
CA GLU A 83 -16.89 6.82 -13.27
C GLU A 83 -16.97 5.55 -12.43
N GLY A 84 -16.89 5.70 -11.08
CA GLY A 84 -16.83 4.60 -10.14
C GLY A 84 -15.42 4.00 -10.00
N PRO A 85 -15.25 2.98 -9.14
CA PRO A 85 -13.95 2.44 -8.76
C PRO A 85 -13.30 1.52 -9.79
N GLY A 86 -14.03 1.08 -10.83
CA GLY A 86 -13.53 0.17 -11.86
C GLY A 86 -12.59 0.90 -12.83
N ILE A 87 -11.43 0.31 -13.15
CA ILE A 87 -10.43 0.95 -14.01
C ILE A 87 -10.20 0.24 -15.34
N ASN A 88 -10.91 -0.86 -15.62
CA ASN A 88 -10.86 -1.53 -16.91
C ASN A 88 -12.26 -1.98 -17.38
N ASN A 89 -12.38 -2.42 -18.64
CA ASN A 89 -13.67 -2.63 -19.29
C ASN A 89 -14.53 -3.73 -18.65
N ILE A 90 -13.92 -4.68 -17.96
CA ILE A 90 -14.61 -5.79 -17.30
C ILE A 90 -14.96 -5.53 -15.85
N SER A 91 -14.47 -4.43 -15.26
CA SER A 91 -14.74 -4.04 -13.88
C SER A 91 -16.13 -3.42 -13.76
N LYS A 92 -17.12 -4.22 -13.37
CA LYS A 92 -18.55 -3.82 -13.34
C LYS A 92 -19.21 -4.01 -11.96
N ASP A 93 -18.40 -4.15 -10.90
CA ASP A 93 -18.94 -4.35 -9.56
C ASP A 93 -19.24 -3.01 -8.88
N ASP A 94 -20.45 -2.53 -9.06
CA ASP A 94 -20.95 -1.28 -8.46
C ASP A 94 -21.22 -1.41 -6.94
N SER A 95 -21.01 -2.60 -6.37
CA SER A 95 -21.27 -2.82 -4.94
C SER A 95 -20.14 -2.34 -4.02
N LEU A 96 -18.94 -2.09 -4.56
CA LEU A 96 -17.74 -1.72 -3.78
C LEU A 96 -17.83 -0.32 -3.19
N VAL A 97 -18.46 0.61 -3.92
CA VAL A 97 -18.64 2.00 -3.49
C VAL A 97 -20.06 2.42 -3.76
N LYS A 98 -20.72 3.01 -2.77
CA LYS A 98 -22.07 3.54 -2.91
C LYS A 98 -22.15 4.95 -2.38
N TYR A 99 -22.85 5.83 -3.07
CA TYR A 99 -23.25 7.12 -2.56
C TYR A 99 -24.31 6.96 -1.46
N VAL A 100 -24.15 7.66 -0.37
CA VAL A 100 -25.06 7.66 0.78
C VAL A 100 -25.20 9.06 1.32
N GLU A 101 -26.42 9.51 1.54
CA GLU A 101 -26.73 10.72 2.29
C GLU A 101 -27.11 10.34 3.72
N LEU A 102 -26.51 10.97 4.70
CA LEU A 102 -26.77 10.75 6.11
C LEU A 102 -26.83 12.11 6.84
N ASP A 103 -27.94 12.38 7.51
CA ASP A 103 -28.20 13.64 8.23
C ASP A 103 -27.96 14.92 7.38
N GLY A 104 -28.24 14.85 6.07
CA GLY A 104 -28.03 15.95 5.13
C GLY A 104 -26.59 16.14 4.67
N GLU A 105 -25.70 15.21 5.00
CA GLU A 105 -24.33 15.21 4.53
C GLU A 105 -24.08 14.05 3.55
N GLU A 106 -23.25 14.31 2.53
CA GLU A 106 -22.89 13.32 1.51
C GLU A 106 -21.68 12.49 1.95
N PHE A 107 -21.77 11.17 1.71
CA PHE A 107 -20.71 10.20 1.98
C PHE A 107 -20.60 9.18 0.86
N LEU A 108 -19.43 8.56 0.75
CA LEU A 108 -19.25 7.30 0.05
C LEU A 108 -19.16 6.17 1.07
N TYR A 109 -19.91 5.10 0.82
CA TYR A 109 -19.87 3.87 1.58
C TYR A 109 -18.99 2.86 0.86
N TYR A 110 -17.87 2.50 1.49
CA TYR A 110 -16.87 1.56 0.99
C TYR A 110 -17.12 0.18 1.57
N LYS A 111 -17.42 -0.79 0.70
CA LYS A 111 -17.66 -2.17 1.07
C LYS A 111 -16.66 -3.08 0.36
N LEU A 112 -15.75 -3.70 1.12
CA LEU A 112 -14.87 -4.73 0.57
C LEU A 112 -15.52 -6.11 0.65
N PRO A 113 -15.16 -7.04 -0.25
CA PRO A 113 -15.46 -8.46 -0.09
C PRO A 113 -14.96 -8.97 1.27
N LEU A 114 -15.65 -9.98 1.83
CA LEU A 114 -15.21 -10.59 3.08
C LEU A 114 -13.83 -11.24 2.89
N ILE A 115 -12.86 -10.80 3.69
CA ILE A 115 -11.51 -11.31 3.63
C ILE A 115 -11.46 -12.61 4.44
N ASN A 116 -11.08 -13.71 3.81
CA ASN A 116 -11.02 -15.03 4.45
C ASN A 116 -9.62 -15.64 4.49
N VAL A 117 -8.65 -15.05 3.82
CA VAL A 117 -7.23 -15.43 3.92
C VAL A 117 -6.38 -14.17 4.02
N ALA A 118 -5.46 -14.14 4.99
CA ALA A 118 -4.40 -13.14 5.07
C ALA A 118 -3.05 -13.81 4.82
N ILE A 119 -2.22 -13.17 4.00
CA ILE A 119 -0.81 -13.52 3.82
C ILE A 119 -0.03 -12.28 4.23
N ILE A 120 0.69 -12.38 5.33
CA ILE A 120 1.37 -11.24 5.97
C ILE A 120 2.86 -11.54 6.06
N LYS A 121 3.71 -10.55 5.87
CA LYS A 121 5.14 -10.61 6.20
C LYS A 121 5.38 -9.98 7.57
N GLY A 122 6.11 -10.68 8.43
CA GLY A 122 6.65 -10.18 9.70
C GLY A 122 8.16 -10.35 9.74
N THR A 123 8.81 -9.84 10.78
CA THR A 123 10.26 -10.02 11.00
C THR A 123 10.56 -11.32 11.73
N ALA A 124 9.96 -11.51 12.90
CA ALA A 124 10.20 -12.70 13.71
C ALA A 124 8.93 -13.24 14.34
N ALA A 125 8.93 -14.55 14.61
CA ALA A 125 7.86 -15.20 15.38
C ALA A 125 8.44 -15.91 16.61
N ASP A 126 7.79 -15.76 17.74
CA ASP A 126 8.13 -16.51 18.95
C ASP A 126 7.40 -17.87 19.00
N ARG A 127 7.72 -18.69 20.01
CA ARG A 127 7.11 -20.03 20.21
C ARG A 127 5.60 -20.00 20.47
N LYS A 128 5.03 -18.85 20.83
CA LYS A 128 3.59 -18.67 21.01
C LYS A 128 2.91 -18.13 19.75
N GLY A 129 3.67 -17.95 18.66
CA GLY A 129 3.17 -17.41 17.40
C GLY A 129 3.00 -15.90 17.38
N ASN A 130 3.51 -15.17 18.38
CA ASN A 130 3.50 -13.72 18.37
C ASN A 130 4.48 -13.19 17.33
N ILE A 131 4.02 -12.26 16.49
CA ILE A 131 4.80 -11.73 15.37
C ILE A 131 5.27 -10.32 15.69
N SER A 132 6.55 -10.07 15.44
CA SER A 132 7.19 -8.76 15.55
C SER A 132 7.57 -8.22 14.17
N PHE A 133 7.77 -6.89 14.07
CA PHE A 133 7.99 -6.17 12.81
C PHE A 133 9.20 -5.24 12.88
N GLU A 134 10.18 -5.55 13.72
CA GLU A 134 11.31 -4.67 14.01
C GLU A 134 12.18 -4.31 12.81
N ASP A 135 12.26 -5.20 11.80
CA ASP A 135 13.06 -4.98 10.57
C ASP A 135 12.19 -4.51 9.39
N LEU A 136 10.91 -4.21 9.64
CA LEU A 136 10.00 -3.70 8.62
C LEU A 136 9.72 -2.22 8.85
N PHE A 137 9.65 -1.47 7.76
CA PHE A 137 9.36 -0.03 7.80
C PHE A 137 8.05 0.30 8.52
N THR A 138 7.03 -0.51 8.34
CA THR A 138 5.72 -0.30 8.96
C THR A 138 4.96 -1.61 9.11
N ALA A 139 4.20 -1.72 10.18
CA ALA A 139 3.23 -2.80 10.33
C ALA A 139 1.97 -2.59 9.47
N GLY A 140 1.73 -1.36 9.05
CA GLY A 140 0.58 -1.01 8.24
C GLY A 140 -0.75 -1.46 8.84
N ASP A 141 -1.57 -2.13 8.03
CA ASP A 141 -2.86 -2.69 8.44
C ASP A 141 -2.78 -4.18 8.84
N ALA A 142 -1.59 -4.73 9.04
CA ALA A 142 -1.39 -6.16 9.29
C ALA A 142 -2.29 -6.70 10.41
N LEU A 143 -2.34 -6.01 11.55
CA LEU A 143 -3.20 -6.40 12.66
C LEU A 143 -4.69 -6.38 12.28
N SER A 144 -5.14 -5.29 11.63
CA SER A 144 -6.55 -5.15 11.23
C SER A 144 -6.97 -6.18 10.19
N ILE A 145 -6.07 -6.54 9.25
CA ILE A 145 -6.29 -7.61 8.28
C ILE A 145 -6.45 -8.95 9.00
N CYS A 146 -5.56 -9.28 9.93
CA CYS A 146 -5.65 -10.51 10.70
C CYS A 146 -6.97 -10.58 11.49
N GLN A 147 -7.37 -9.49 12.14
CA GLN A 147 -8.63 -9.40 12.88
C GLN A 147 -9.84 -9.58 11.97
N ALA A 148 -9.87 -8.92 10.80
CA ALA A 148 -10.94 -9.07 9.83
C ALA A 148 -11.08 -10.51 9.33
N VAL A 149 -9.95 -11.16 8.99
CA VAL A 149 -9.92 -12.55 8.57
C VAL A 149 -10.45 -13.48 9.66
N LYS A 150 -10.03 -13.29 10.91
CA LYS A 150 -10.51 -14.12 12.04
C LYS A 150 -11.99 -13.87 12.32
N ALA A 151 -12.48 -12.63 12.25
CA ALA A 151 -13.90 -12.30 12.37
C ALA A 151 -14.75 -13.00 11.29
N ASN A 152 -14.19 -13.19 10.10
CA ASN A 152 -14.84 -13.90 8.99
C ASN A 152 -14.62 -15.43 9.01
N GLY A 153 -14.01 -15.99 10.06
CA GLY A 153 -13.74 -17.44 10.18
C GLY A 153 -12.61 -17.94 9.26
N GLY A 154 -11.77 -17.03 8.77
CA GLY A 154 -10.72 -17.33 7.80
C GLY A 154 -9.38 -17.75 8.43
N LYS A 155 -8.33 -17.77 7.59
CA LYS A 155 -6.98 -18.22 7.92
C LYS A 155 -5.94 -17.13 7.75
N VAL A 156 -5.05 -17.02 8.75
CA VAL A 156 -3.93 -16.08 8.77
C VAL A 156 -2.62 -16.86 8.62
N ILE A 157 -1.89 -16.58 7.55
CA ILE A 157 -0.59 -17.16 7.24
C ILE A 157 0.45 -16.04 7.34
N VAL A 158 1.48 -16.24 8.14
CA VAL A 158 2.53 -15.24 8.30
C VAL A 158 3.88 -15.81 7.86
N GLN A 159 4.52 -15.13 6.93
CA GLN A 159 5.93 -15.36 6.60
C GLN A 159 6.79 -14.54 7.55
N VAL A 160 7.84 -15.14 8.10
CA VAL A 160 8.83 -14.45 8.94
C VAL A 160 10.25 -14.75 8.46
N ASP A 161 11.17 -13.84 8.75
CA ASP A 161 12.58 -14.02 8.43
C ASP A 161 13.27 -14.98 9.41
N ARG A 162 12.75 -15.09 10.65
CA ARG A 162 13.32 -15.95 11.70
C ARG A 162 12.33 -16.39 12.76
N LEU A 163 12.55 -17.58 13.30
CA LEU A 163 11.91 -18.06 14.53
C LEU A 163 12.79 -17.77 15.74
N VAL A 164 12.21 -17.26 16.81
CA VAL A 164 12.94 -16.90 18.04
C VAL A 164 12.47 -17.73 19.23
N ALA A 165 13.43 -18.20 20.04
CA ALA A 165 13.12 -19.03 21.19
C ALA A 165 12.53 -18.24 22.37
N ARG A 166 12.90 -16.97 22.50
CA ARG A 166 12.42 -16.09 23.57
C ARG A 166 11.11 -15.44 23.18
N PRO A 167 10.14 -15.32 24.11
CA PRO A 167 8.93 -14.57 23.87
C PRO A 167 9.24 -13.13 23.46
N SER A 168 8.53 -12.62 22.46
CA SER A 168 8.56 -11.20 22.12
C SER A 168 8.09 -10.36 23.31
N ARG A 169 8.68 -9.19 23.49
CA ARG A 169 8.14 -8.25 24.48
C ARG A 169 6.75 -7.80 24.04
N PRO A 170 5.78 -7.66 24.96
CA PRO A 170 4.40 -7.32 24.59
C PRO A 170 4.28 -6.10 23.66
N HIS A 171 5.08 -5.07 23.89
CA HIS A 171 5.06 -3.85 23.06
C HIS A 171 5.68 -4.01 21.67
N ASN A 172 6.47 -5.05 21.42
CA ASN A 172 7.04 -5.38 20.11
C ASN A 172 6.13 -6.34 19.33
N THR A 173 5.13 -6.93 20.00
CA THR A 173 4.18 -7.82 19.35
C THR A 173 3.15 -7.02 18.59
N ILE A 174 3.20 -7.10 17.27
CA ILE A 174 2.23 -6.44 16.39
C ILE A 174 1.03 -7.35 16.12
N ILE A 175 1.29 -8.64 15.85
CA ILE A 175 0.21 -9.62 15.66
C ILE A 175 0.31 -10.65 16.78
N PRO A 176 -0.69 -10.70 17.68
CA PRO A 176 -0.77 -11.75 18.71
C PRO A 176 -0.92 -13.14 18.08
N GLY A 177 -0.25 -14.14 18.67
CA GLY A 177 -0.25 -15.50 18.13
C GLY A 177 -1.63 -16.16 18.06
N CYS A 178 -2.60 -15.72 18.87
CA CYS A 178 -3.98 -16.21 18.80
C CYS A 178 -4.69 -15.86 17.47
N LEU A 179 -4.17 -14.91 16.70
CA LEU A 179 -4.69 -14.54 15.38
C LEU A 179 -4.01 -15.33 14.26
N VAL A 180 -2.92 -16.05 14.52
CA VAL A 180 -2.08 -16.69 13.50
C VAL A 180 -2.41 -18.19 13.40
N ASP A 181 -2.68 -18.67 12.20
CA ASP A 181 -2.95 -20.10 11.93
C ASP A 181 -1.71 -20.84 11.43
N ALA A 182 -0.85 -20.18 10.68
CA ALA A 182 0.38 -20.80 10.15
C ALA A 182 1.52 -19.78 10.06
N ILE A 183 2.74 -20.27 10.32
CA ILE A 183 3.97 -19.48 10.22
C ILE A 183 4.92 -20.20 9.26
N VAL A 184 5.50 -19.45 8.33
CA VAL A 184 6.51 -19.92 7.40
C VAL A 184 7.78 -19.13 7.63
N GLU A 185 8.87 -19.83 8.02
CA GLU A 185 10.19 -19.20 8.11
C GLU A 185 10.85 -19.22 6.73
N ILE A 186 11.17 -18.05 6.21
CA ILE A 186 11.93 -17.85 4.99
C ILE A 186 13.05 -16.86 5.34
N PRO A 187 14.27 -17.36 5.52
CA PRO A 187 15.41 -16.49 5.79
C PRO A 187 15.54 -15.44 4.67
N PRO A 188 15.92 -14.20 5.02
CA PRO A 188 16.09 -13.18 4.03
C PRO A 188 17.17 -13.60 3.03
N GLU A 189 16.80 -13.74 1.76
CA GLU A 189 17.80 -13.86 0.71
C GLU A 189 18.68 -12.60 0.66
N PRO A 190 19.94 -12.69 0.19
CA PRO A 190 20.76 -11.53 -0.08
C PRO A 190 19.95 -10.58 -0.96
N ARG A 191 19.49 -9.50 -0.38
CA ARG A 191 18.52 -8.58 -1.01
C ARG A 191 19.17 -7.93 -2.21
N HIS A 192 18.78 -8.34 -3.41
CA HIS A 192 18.91 -7.44 -4.54
C HIS A 192 18.14 -6.17 -4.17
N ALA A 193 18.75 -5.00 -4.42
CA ALA A 193 18.18 -3.69 -4.13
C ALA A 193 16.80 -3.53 -4.78
N SER A 194 15.78 -4.08 -4.14
CA SER A 194 14.39 -3.97 -4.51
C SER A 194 13.76 -2.82 -3.72
N TYR A 195 12.61 -2.37 -4.12
CA TYR A 195 11.84 -1.35 -3.42
C TYR A 195 11.68 -1.65 -1.91
N GLU A 196 11.71 -2.92 -1.51
CA GLU A 196 11.73 -3.34 -0.10
C GLU A 196 13.04 -2.95 0.62
N SER A 197 14.18 -2.88 -0.06
CA SER A 197 15.41 -2.37 0.52
C SER A 197 15.40 -0.84 0.65
N LEU A 198 14.63 -0.15 -0.18
CA LEU A 198 14.40 1.29 -0.04
C LEU A 198 13.42 1.61 1.09
N THR A 199 12.47 0.72 1.38
CA THR A 199 11.48 0.89 2.47
C THR A 199 11.90 0.23 3.78
N GLY A 200 12.83 -0.72 3.77
CA GLY A 200 13.35 -1.43 4.96
C GLY A 200 14.57 -0.82 5.60
N SER A 201 15.18 0.17 4.98
CA SER A 201 16.36 0.84 5.53
C SER A 201 16.23 2.36 5.43
N PHE A 202 15.30 2.93 6.20
CA PHE A 202 15.37 4.37 6.50
C PHE A 202 16.46 4.72 7.52
N GLU A 203 17.25 3.79 7.96
CA GLU A 203 18.61 4.04 8.41
C GLU A 203 19.56 4.09 7.20
N ILE A 204 19.25 4.95 6.23
CA ILE A 204 20.28 5.38 5.29
C ILE A 204 21.26 6.22 6.14
N PRO A 205 22.50 5.77 6.35
CA PRO A 205 23.49 6.58 7.08
C PRO A 205 23.57 7.97 6.44
N TYR A 206 23.71 9.02 7.24
CA TYR A 206 23.79 10.40 6.76
C TYR A 206 24.81 10.57 5.61
N SER A 207 25.87 9.75 5.58
CA SER A 207 26.83 9.67 4.47
C SER A 207 26.20 9.23 3.14
N GLN A 208 25.17 8.40 3.14
CA GLN A 208 24.49 7.99 1.90
C GLN A 208 23.49 9.05 1.39
N TRP A 209 23.03 9.96 2.24
CA TRP A 209 22.27 11.13 1.82
C TRP A 209 23.11 12.08 0.96
N GLN A 210 24.39 12.20 1.25
CA GLN A 210 25.32 12.98 0.43
C GLN A 210 25.51 12.34 -0.95
N ASP A 211 25.67 11.01 -1.02
CA ASP A 211 25.76 10.28 -2.30
C ASP A 211 24.46 10.40 -3.11
N TRP A 212 23.31 10.39 -2.45
CA TRP A 212 22.02 10.62 -3.08
C TRP A 212 21.85 12.06 -3.58
N ALA A 213 22.22 13.02 -2.77
CA ALA A 213 22.20 14.43 -3.15
C ALA A 213 23.19 14.71 -4.30
N GLU A 214 24.38 14.09 -4.31
CA GLU A 214 25.33 14.17 -5.41
C GLU A 214 24.83 13.44 -6.67
N MET A 215 24.20 12.29 -6.55
CA MET A 215 23.59 11.56 -7.66
C MET A 215 22.43 12.35 -8.29
N LEU A 216 21.61 12.99 -7.47
CA LEU A 216 20.53 13.88 -7.92
C LEU A 216 21.11 15.17 -8.54
N SER A 217 22.13 15.78 -7.91
CA SER A 217 22.81 16.96 -8.44
C SER A 217 23.63 16.66 -9.71
N GLY A 218 24.21 15.46 -9.81
CA GLY A 218 24.94 15.00 -11.01
C GLY A 218 24.04 14.78 -12.23
N ARG A 219 22.77 14.46 -12.02
CA ARG A 219 21.76 14.39 -13.10
C ARG A 219 21.39 15.76 -13.68
N THR A 220 21.64 16.84 -12.94
CA THR A 220 21.33 18.20 -13.35
C THR A 220 22.50 18.90 -14.08
N LYS A 221 23.75 18.38 -13.98
CA LYS A 221 24.92 19.03 -14.57
C LYS A 221 25.11 18.85 -16.08
N THR A 222 24.28 18.07 -16.76
CA THR A 222 24.47 17.74 -18.18
C THR A 222 23.24 17.85 -19.06
N LYS A 223 22.33 18.77 -18.81
CA LYS A 223 21.27 19.05 -19.81
C LYS A 223 21.22 20.53 -20.12
N ASN A 224 21.53 20.85 -21.38
CA ASN A 224 21.12 22.07 -22.01
C ASN A 224 19.66 22.38 -21.63
N VAL A 225 19.42 23.63 -21.27
CA VAL A 225 18.15 24.18 -20.81
C VAL A 225 17.01 23.81 -21.79
N VAL A 226 16.42 22.65 -21.58
CA VAL A 226 15.12 22.34 -22.13
C VAL A 226 14.13 22.67 -21.04
N ASN A 227 13.38 23.77 -21.18
CA ASN A 227 12.30 24.12 -20.27
C ASN A 227 11.21 23.04 -20.35
N THR A 228 11.39 21.92 -19.67
CA THR A 228 10.37 20.89 -19.54
C THR A 228 9.27 21.40 -18.61
N SER A 229 8.04 20.95 -18.83
CA SER A 229 6.92 21.28 -17.94
C SER A 229 7.25 20.95 -16.48
N ALA A 230 7.98 19.86 -16.22
CA ALA A 230 8.41 19.45 -14.88
C ALA A 230 9.36 20.48 -14.25
N GLU A 231 10.31 21.03 -14.99
CA GLU A 231 11.23 22.06 -14.49
C GLU A 231 10.51 23.38 -14.19
N ILE A 232 9.56 23.78 -15.03
CA ILE A 232 8.73 24.98 -14.81
C ILE A 232 7.92 24.81 -13.52
N ILE A 233 7.28 23.66 -13.34
CA ILE A 233 6.50 23.34 -12.15
C ILE A 233 7.42 23.33 -10.91
N GLY A 234 8.58 22.67 -10.98
CA GLY A 234 9.53 22.58 -9.88
C GLY A 234 10.03 23.96 -9.44
N ARG A 235 10.45 24.82 -10.39
CA ARG A 235 10.87 26.20 -10.11
C ARG A 235 9.76 27.04 -9.50
N ARG A 236 8.54 26.92 -10.03
CA ARG A 236 7.40 27.67 -9.49
C ARG A 236 7.06 27.21 -8.06
N ALA A 237 7.07 25.91 -7.81
CA ALA A 237 6.82 25.34 -6.48
C ALA A 237 7.91 25.73 -5.47
N ALA A 238 9.18 25.77 -5.89
CA ALA A 238 10.29 26.19 -5.03
C ALA A 238 10.13 27.62 -4.48
N LEU A 239 9.48 28.51 -5.22
CA LEU A 239 9.21 29.88 -4.75
C LEU A 239 8.21 29.98 -3.60
N GLU A 240 7.44 28.94 -3.34
CA GLU A 240 6.49 28.90 -2.21
C GLU A 240 7.16 28.43 -0.91
N LEU A 241 8.37 27.82 -0.99
CA LEU A 241 9.08 27.31 0.18
C LEU A 241 9.83 28.42 0.89
N LYS A 242 9.78 28.41 2.22
CA LYS A 242 10.47 29.36 3.09
C LYS A 242 11.50 28.62 3.95
N PRO A 243 12.55 29.30 4.41
CA PRO A 243 13.44 28.73 5.44
C PRO A 243 12.61 28.22 6.62
N ASP A 244 12.98 27.05 7.13
CA ASP A 244 12.34 26.37 8.27
C ASP A 244 10.96 25.72 7.98
N ASP A 245 10.46 25.74 6.74
CA ASP A 245 9.27 24.96 6.38
C ASP A 245 9.51 23.46 6.48
N ILE A 246 8.57 22.74 7.08
CA ILE A 246 8.54 21.28 7.03
C ILE A 246 7.69 20.86 5.83
N VAL A 247 8.33 20.27 4.82
CA VAL A 247 7.69 19.99 3.53
C VAL A 247 7.58 18.48 3.31
N ASN A 248 6.40 18.01 2.95
CA ASN A 248 6.19 16.65 2.45
C ASN A 248 6.19 16.68 0.92
N ILE A 249 7.17 16.01 0.30
CA ILE A 249 7.37 16.00 -1.15
C ILE A 249 6.97 14.64 -1.71
N GLY A 250 6.04 14.67 -2.67
CA GLY A 250 5.62 13.48 -3.40
C GLY A 250 6.67 13.04 -4.44
N VAL A 251 6.71 11.74 -4.74
CA VAL A 251 7.59 11.16 -5.77
C VAL A 251 7.18 11.64 -7.17
N GLY A 252 8.16 11.98 -8.00
CA GLY A 252 7.95 12.41 -9.39
C GLY A 252 8.17 13.91 -9.63
N ILE A 253 7.26 14.60 -10.31
CA ILE A 253 7.40 16.03 -10.61
C ILE A 253 7.68 16.89 -9.36
N PRO A 254 7.05 16.68 -8.20
CA PRO A 254 7.36 17.44 -6.98
C PRO A 254 8.82 17.39 -6.54
N GLU A 255 9.54 16.29 -6.81
CA GLU A 255 10.97 16.17 -6.49
C GLU A 255 11.84 17.20 -7.22
N THR A 256 11.38 17.68 -8.35
CA THR A 256 12.11 18.72 -9.10
C THR A 256 12.18 20.04 -8.34
N CYS A 257 11.27 20.26 -7.37
CA CYS A 257 11.29 21.44 -6.50
C CYS A 257 12.60 21.50 -5.68
N LEU A 258 13.10 20.36 -5.20
CA LEU A 258 14.33 20.27 -4.41
C LEU A 258 15.59 20.66 -5.18
N LEU A 259 15.53 20.73 -6.51
CA LEU A 259 16.67 21.12 -7.34
C LEU A 259 16.83 22.64 -7.42
N TYR A 260 15.85 23.41 -6.94
CA TYR A 260 15.79 24.87 -7.05
C TYR A 260 15.65 25.57 -5.70
N THR A 261 15.66 24.82 -4.61
CA THR A 261 15.69 25.32 -3.22
C THR A 261 17.10 25.24 -2.65
#